data_9806cab372b788156ea15cd4f263e497
#
_entry.id   9806cab372b788156ea15cd4f263e497
#
_cell.length_a   1.000
_cell.length_b   1.000
_cell.length_c   1.000
_cell.angle_alpha   90.00
_cell.angle_beta   90.00
_cell.angle_gamma   90.00
#
_symmetry.space_group_name_H-M   'P 1'
#
loop_
_entity.id
_entity.type
_entity.pdbx_description
1 polymer ?
#
loop_
_entity_poly.entity_id
_entity_poly.type
_entity_poly.pdbx_seq_one_letter_code
_entity_poly.pdbx_strand_id
1 'polypeptide(L)'
;FFSGQADCSANMSVKWNQRYQTYIDTYRDLAIYEMLQYNIPASITLAQGLLESGAGNSTLSRKGNNHFGIKCHGWTGRTMHQDDDEEGECFRVYDSPFDSYEDHSLFLLRPRYKRLFSLRRTDYVGWAKGLKECGYATNPRYAQLLIDIIRCYNLNVLDKETRYDASNIRKAGAGK
;
A
#
# COMPACT_ATOMS: atom_id res chain seq x y z
N PHE A 1 9.13 -18.84 14.36
CA PHE A 1 9.78 -17.74 13.73
C PHE A 1 10.22 -18.05 12.30
N PHE A 2 9.73 -17.34 11.33
CA PHE A 2 10.03 -17.64 9.96
C PHE A 2 10.75 -16.52 9.33
N SER A 3 11.72 -16.79 8.52
CA SER A 3 12.23 -15.80 7.62
C SER A 3 11.28 -15.74 6.41
N GLY A 4 10.89 -14.56 6.01
CA GLY A 4 10.15 -14.36 4.77
C GLY A 4 10.89 -14.86 3.54
N GLN A 5 12.18 -15.15 3.67
CA GLN A 5 13.00 -15.68 2.58
C GLN A 5 12.51 -17.02 2.04
N ALA A 6 11.88 -17.82 2.91
CA ALA A 6 11.41 -19.15 2.52
C ALA A 6 10.30 -19.11 1.48
N ASP A 7 9.54 -18.01 1.43
CA ASP A 7 8.39 -17.88 0.56
C ASP A 7 8.69 -17.18 -0.76
N CYS A 8 9.91 -16.63 -0.92
CA CYS A 8 10.34 -15.99 -2.16
C CYS A 8 10.90 -17.01 -3.12
N SER A 9 10.08 -17.46 -4.05
CA SER A 9 10.49 -18.40 -5.09
C SER A 9 11.48 -17.77 -6.06
N ALA A 10 12.38 -18.59 -6.63
CA ALA A 10 13.32 -18.14 -7.66
C ALA A 10 12.60 -17.60 -8.92
N ASN A 11 11.36 -18.02 -9.13
CA ASN A 11 10.56 -17.60 -10.29
C ASN A 11 9.74 -16.32 -10.05
N MET A 12 9.76 -15.80 -8.82
CA MET A 12 9.07 -14.55 -8.51
C MET A 12 9.83 -13.34 -9.04
N SER A 13 9.11 -12.31 -9.45
CA SER A 13 9.67 -11.02 -9.83
C SER A 13 10.24 -10.24 -8.64
N VAL A 14 9.89 -10.67 -7.43
CA VAL A 14 10.29 -10.03 -6.17
C VAL A 14 11.22 -10.95 -5.40
N LYS A 15 12.29 -10.37 -4.87
CA LYS A 15 13.24 -11.08 -4.01
C LYS A 15 13.18 -10.49 -2.61
N TRP A 16 13.36 -11.35 -1.59
CA TRP A 16 13.43 -10.85 -0.22
C TRP A 16 14.64 -9.93 -0.05
N ASN A 17 14.44 -8.81 0.64
CA ASN A 17 15.52 -7.95 1.09
C ASN A 17 15.13 -7.25 2.39
N GLN A 18 16.15 -6.84 3.15
CA GLN A 18 15.95 -6.25 4.47
C GLN A 18 15.21 -4.93 4.42
N ARG A 19 15.44 -4.13 3.40
CA ARG A 19 14.78 -2.82 3.26
C ARG A 19 13.26 -2.97 3.12
N TYR A 20 12.83 -3.96 2.34
CA TYR A 20 11.41 -4.27 2.18
C TYR A 20 10.82 -4.76 3.50
N GLN A 21 11.53 -5.66 4.18
CA GLN A 21 11.08 -6.18 5.48
C GLN A 21 10.95 -5.05 6.51
N THR A 22 11.89 -4.12 6.54
CA THR A 22 11.85 -2.97 7.44
C THR A 22 10.63 -2.08 7.16
N TYR A 23 10.31 -1.83 5.90
CA TYR A 23 9.11 -1.09 5.52
C TYR A 23 7.85 -1.80 6.05
N ILE A 24 7.77 -3.09 5.85
CA ILE A 24 6.64 -3.91 6.30
C ILE A 24 6.52 -3.83 7.83
N ASP A 25 7.62 -4.03 8.54
CA ASP A 25 7.63 -3.97 10.02
C ASP A 25 7.19 -2.60 10.54
N THR A 26 7.57 -1.54 9.84
CA THR A 26 7.23 -0.17 10.20
C THR A 26 5.73 0.12 10.04
N TYR A 27 5.12 -0.36 8.96
CA TYR A 27 3.76 0.02 8.58
C TYR A 27 2.72 -1.09 8.71
N ARG A 28 3.09 -2.29 9.20
CA ARG A 28 2.15 -3.40 9.32
C ARG A 28 0.94 -3.07 10.21
N ASP A 29 1.18 -2.45 11.36
CA ASP A 29 0.08 -2.10 12.26
C ASP A 29 -0.83 -1.05 11.64
N LEU A 30 -0.26 -0.09 10.92
CA LEU A 30 -1.05 0.93 10.22
C LEU A 30 -1.92 0.28 9.14
N ALA A 31 -1.39 -0.67 8.38
CA ALA A 31 -2.17 -1.39 7.38
C ALA A 31 -3.30 -2.23 8.01
N ILE A 32 -3.04 -2.85 9.16
CA ILE A 32 -4.07 -3.59 9.91
C ILE A 32 -5.14 -2.61 10.42
N TYR A 33 -4.74 -1.48 10.96
CA TYR A 33 -5.66 -0.43 11.40
C TYR A 33 -6.60 -0.01 10.25
N GLU A 34 -6.04 0.29 9.07
CA GLU A 34 -6.82 0.67 7.89
C GLU A 34 -7.78 -0.46 7.45
N MET A 35 -7.30 -1.70 7.51
CA MET A 35 -8.13 -2.86 7.20
C MET A 35 -9.34 -2.96 8.13
N LEU A 36 -9.14 -2.74 9.42
CA LEU A 36 -10.22 -2.81 10.42
C LEU A 36 -11.19 -1.64 10.28
N GLN A 37 -10.72 -0.49 9.79
CA GLN A 37 -11.60 0.67 9.56
C GLN A 37 -12.38 0.58 8.25
N TYR A 38 -11.77 0.08 7.18
CA TYR A 38 -12.31 0.22 5.83
C TYR A 38 -12.51 -1.11 5.09
N ASN A 39 -12.16 -2.22 5.71
CA ASN A 39 -12.31 -3.57 5.14
C ASN A 39 -11.50 -3.78 3.84
N ILE A 40 -10.33 -3.18 3.76
CA ILE A 40 -9.36 -3.40 2.69
C ILE A 40 -8.27 -4.32 3.24
N PRO A 41 -7.90 -5.41 2.55
CA PRO A 41 -6.87 -6.32 3.07
C PRO A 41 -5.58 -5.60 3.42
N ALA A 42 -5.04 -5.84 4.61
CA ALA A 42 -3.78 -5.25 5.04
C ALA A 42 -2.64 -5.65 4.10
N SER A 43 -2.67 -6.88 3.58
CA SER A 43 -1.70 -7.36 2.60
C SER A 43 -1.69 -6.50 1.34
N ILE A 44 -2.84 -6.12 0.84
CA ILE A 44 -2.99 -5.27 -0.35
C ILE A 44 -2.43 -3.87 -0.08
N THR A 45 -2.84 -3.27 1.03
CA THR A 45 -2.37 -1.92 1.40
C THR A 45 -0.85 -1.89 1.53
N LEU A 46 -0.25 -2.85 2.23
CA LEU A 46 1.21 -2.92 2.37
C LEU A 46 1.92 -3.17 1.06
N ALA A 47 1.43 -4.09 0.25
CA ALA A 47 2.05 -4.40 -1.04
C ALA A 47 2.02 -3.19 -1.96
N GLN A 48 0.90 -2.45 -2.00
CA GLN A 48 0.81 -1.23 -2.79
C GLN A 48 1.75 -0.14 -2.27
N GLY A 49 1.78 0.07 -0.95
CA GLY A 49 2.68 1.06 -0.34
C GLY A 49 4.14 0.75 -0.60
N LEU A 50 4.53 -0.52 -0.45
CA LEU A 50 5.88 -0.98 -0.73
C LEU A 50 6.29 -0.72 -2.18
N LEU A 51 5.43 -1.11 -3.10
CA LEU A 51 5.69 -0.99 -4.54
C LEU A 51 5.75 0.46 -4.98
N GLU A 52 4.77 1.26 -4.61
CA GLU A 52 4.64 2.65 -5.07
C GLU A 52 5.68 3.59 -4.46
N SER A 53 6.11 3.33 -3.23
CA SER A 53 7.07 4.19 -2.53
C SER A 53 8.51 3.71 -2.66
N GLY A 54 8.75 2.60 -3.36
CA GLY A 54 10.08 1.98 -3.36
C GLY A 54 10.54 1.65 -1.94
N ALA A 55 9.67 1.04 -1.16
CA ALA A 55 9.93 0.72 0.25
C ALA A 55 10.25 1.97 1.08
N GLY A 56 9.56 3.08 0.81
CA GLY A 56 9.72 4.33 1.55
C GLY A 56 10.91 5.18 1.11
N ASN A 57 11.60 4.80 0.05
CA ASN A 57 12.81 5.52 -0.41
C ASN A 57 12.54 6.54 -1.51
N SER A 58 11.37 6.56 -2.11
CA SER A 58 11.07 7.53 -3.15
C SER A 58 11.08 8.95 -2.59
N THR A 59 11.40 9.93 -3.43
CA THR A 59 11.32 11.34 -3.04
C THR A 59 9.93 11.70 -2.57
N LEU A 60 8.92 11.17 -3.25
CA LEU A 60 7.51 11.43 -2.94
C LEU A 60 7.14 10.93 -1.55
N SER A 61 7.59 9.75 -1.16
CA SER A 61 7.33 9.22 0.19
C SER A 61 8.13 9.94 1.26
N ARG A 62 9.41 10.24 1.01
CA ARG A 62 10.28 10.89 2.00
C ARG A 62 9.93 12.35 2.25
N LYS A 63 9.65 13.10 1.19
CA LYS A 63 9.39 14.55 1.28
C LYS A 63 7.91 14.88 1.37
N GLY A 64 7.06 14.07 0.75
CA GLY A 64 5.63 14.32 0.68
C GLY A 64 4.79 13.39 1.53
N ASN A 65 5.40 12.43 2.24
CA ASN A 65 4.68 11.37 2.96
C ASN A 65 3.68 10.62 2.08
N ASN A 66 3.82 10.69 0.76
CA ASN A 66 2.90 10.08 -0.18
C ASN A 66 3.42 8.71 -0.58
N HIS A 67 2.87 7.68 0.06
CA HIS A 67 3.33 6.30 -0.09
C HIS A 67 2.71 5.57 -1.28
N PHE A 68 1.62 6.11 -1.84
CA PHE A 68 0.84 5.42 -2.87
C PHE A 68 0.85 6.15 -4.21
N GLY A 69 1.59 7.24 -4.31
CA GLY A 69 1.69 8.01 -5.54
C GLY A 69 0.36 8.65 -5.95
N ILE A 70 -0.44 9.09 -4.99
CA ILE A 70 -1.75 9.68 -5.29
C ILE A 70 -1.56 11.07 -5.86
N LYS A 71 -2.12 11.28 -7.05
CA LYS A 71 -2.08 12.55 -7.77
C LYS A 71 -3.07 13.55 -7.20
N CYS A 72 -2.94 14.80 -7.59
CA CYS A 72 -3.72 15.90 -6.99
C CYS A 72 -5.23 15.77 -7.18
N HIS A 73 -5.74 15.53 -8.36
CA HIS A 73 -7.17 15.29 -8.61
C HIS A 73 -8.10 16.20 -7.78
N GLY A 74 -7.90 17.51 -7.82
CA GLY A 74 -8.69 18.45 -7.05
C GLY A 74 -8.29 18.61 -5.58
N TRP A 75 -7.17 18.03 -5.19
CA TRP A 75 -6.62 18.19 -3.84
C TRP A 75 -6.31 19.65 -3.54
N THR A 76 -6.76 20.15 -2.39
CA THR A 76 -6.57 21.54 -1.96
C THR A 76 -5.42 21.71 -0.95
N GLY A 77 -4.82 20.61 -0.49
CA GLY A 77 -3.67 20.64 0.40
C GLY A 77 -2.37 20.94 -0.32
N ARG A 78 -1.26 20.79 0.40
CA ARG A 78 0.07 20.99 -0.17
C ARG A 78 0.34 19.98 -1.29
N THR A 79 1.12 20.41 -2.27
CA THR A 79 1.44 19.59 -3.45
C THR A 79 2.93 19.61 -3.73
N MET A 80 3.38 18.61 -4.48
CA MET A 80 4.71 18.63 -5.10
C MET A 80 4.59 18.09 -6.52
N HIS A 81 5.54 18.46 -7.35
CA HIS A 81 5.53 18.09 -8.76
C HIS A 81 6.78 17.29 -9.09
N GLN A 82 6.60 16.24 -9.85
CA GLN A 82 7.71 15.46 -10.39
C GLN A 82 7.25 14.74 -11.65
N ASP A 83 8.23 14.32 -12.46
CA ASP A 83 7.93 13.61 -13.69
C ASP A 83 7.47 12.18 -13.37
N ASP A 84 6.42 11.75 -14.04
CA ASP A 84 5.87 10.41 -13.95
C ASP A 84 5.30 10.07 -15.34
N ASP A 85 4.01 9.72 -15.45
CA ASP A 85 3.37 9.50 -16.76
C ASP A 85 3.43 10.77 -17.61
N GLU A 86 3.37 11.93 -16.97
CA GLU A 86 3.51 13.25 -17.59
C GLU A 86 4.63 14.03 -16.91
N GLU A 87 5.23 14.97 -17.63
CA GLU A 87 6.22 15.88 -17.08
C GLU A 87 5.55 16.83 -16.08
N GLY A 88 6.17 16.98 -14.89
CA GLY A 88 5.68 17.90 -13.87
C GLY A 88 4.36 17.48 -13.25
N GLU A 89 4.07 16.21 -13.19
CA GLU A 89 2.84 15.65 -12.61
C GLU A 89 2.64 16.12 -11.16
N CYS A 90 1.42 16.49 -10.82
CA CYS A 90 1.06 16.98 -9.48
C CYS A 90 0.71 15.83 -8.53
N PHE A 91 1.37 15.81 -7.39
CA PHE A 91 1.13 14.81 -6.34
C PHE A 91 0.74 15.45 -5.02
N ARG A 92 -0.09 14.77 -4.26
CA ARG A 92 -0.52 15.21 -2.92
C ARG A 92 0.64 15.11 -1.94
N VAL A 93 0.71 16.08 -1.02
CA VAL A 93 1.64 16.05 0.11
C VAL A 93 0.83 15.92 1.39
N TYR A 94 1.24 14.98 2.24
CA TYR A 94 0.58 14.70 3.51
C TYR A 94 1.46 15.12 4.68
N ASP A 95 0.85 15.37 5.84
CA ASP A 95 1.56 15.74 7.06
C ASP A 95 2.24 14.54 7.72
N SER A 96 1.78 13.34 7.41
CA SER A 96 2.31 12.12 8.02
C SER A 96 2.04 10.91 7.13
N PRO A 97 2.77 9.79 7.33
CA PRO A 97 2.42 8.52 6.70
C PRO A 97 1.00 8.05 7.04
N PHE A 98 0.53 8.32 8.27
CA PHE A 98 -0.83 7.99 8.66
C PHE A 98 -1.84 8.61 7.69
N ASP A 99 -1.70 9.90 7.40
CA ASP A 99 -2.62 10.60 6.49
C ASP A 99 -2.59 10.03 5.08
N SER A 100 -1.41 9.60 4.62
CA SER A 100 -1.25 8.94 3.32
C SER A 100 -2.03 7.63 3.26
N TYR A 101 -1.90 6.81 4.30
CA TYR A 101 -2.61 5.52 4.38
C TYR A 101 -4.12 5.72 4.48
N GLU A 102 -4.57 6.69 5.27
CA GLU A 102 -6.00 7.06 5.34
C GLU A 102 -6.53 7.48 3.97
N ASP A 103 -5.81 8.34 3.28
CA ASP A 103 -6.23 8.83 1.98
C ASP A 103 -6.26 7.72 0.92
N HIS A 104 -5.32 6.78 1.00
CA HIS A 104 -5.34 5.59 0.15
C HIS A 104 -6.62 4.78 0.35
N SER A 105 -7.01 4.55 1.61
CA SER A 105 -8.26 3.83 1.91
C SER A 105 -9.46 4.58 1.34
N LEU A 106 -9.53 5.89 1.53
CA LEU A 106 -10.61 6.71 0.98
C LEU A 106 -10.61 6.69 -0.55
N PHE A 107 -9.44 6.67 -1.16
CA PHE A 107 -9.30 6.55 -2.61
C PHE A 107 -9.94 5.26 -3.12
N LEU A 108 -9.75 4.14 -2.43
CA LEU A 108 -10.32 2.86 -2.81
C LEU A 108 -11.82 2.75 -2.53
N LEU A 109 -12.41 3.71 -1.78
CA LEU A 109 -13.86 3.77 -1.61
C LEU A 109 -14.58 4.42 -2.79
N ARG A 110 -13.85 4.90 -3.78
CA ARG A 110 -14.47 5.49 -4.99
C ARG A 110 -15.30 4.46 -5.74
N PRO A 111 -16.37 4.89 -6.44
CA PRO A 111 -17.29 3.98 -7.13
C PRO A 111 -16.61 2.97 -8.05
N ARG A 112 -15.53 3.35 -8.73
CA ARG A 112 -14.83 2.46 -9.67
C ARG A 112 -14.24 1.22 -9.00
N TYR A 113 -14.02 1.25 -7.68
CA TYR A 113 -13.47 0.12 -6.90
C TYR A 113 -14.53 -0.62 -6.10
N LYS A 114 -15.78 -0.20 -6.15
CA LYS A 114 -16.86 -0.70 -5.30
C LYS A 114 -16.98 -2.24 -5.34
N ARG A 115 -16.84 -2.84 -6.53
CA ARG A 115 -16.99 -4.30 -6.67
C ARG A 115 -15.95 -5.11 -5.91
N LEU A 116 -14.81 -4.51 -5.55
CA LEU A 116 -13.77 -5.21 -4.80
C LEU A 116 -14.25 -5.59 -3.40
N PHE A 117 -15.15 -4.78 -2.83
CA PHE A 117 -15.66 -4.99 -1.47
C PHE A 117 -16.65 -6.14 -1.38
N SER A 118 -17.05 -6.75 -2.49
CA SER A 118 -17.79 -8.02 -2.49
C SER A 118 -16.88 -9.23 -2.32
N LEU A 119 -15.56 -9.06 -2.50
CA LEU A 119 -14.57 -10.10 -2.26
C LEU A 119 -14.36 -10.31 -0.77
N ARG A 120 -13.98 -11.52 -0.39
CA ARG A 120 -13.53 -11.76 0.99
C ARG A 120 -12.27 -10.95 1.28
N ARG A 121 -12.17 -10.45 2.50
CA ARG A 121 -10.97 -9.72 2.96
C ARG A 121 -9.69 -10.54 2.82
N THR A 122 -9.80 -11.87 2.88
CA THR A 122 -8.67 -12.78 2.75
C THR A 122 -8.34 -13.15 1.29
N ASP A 123 -9.14 -12.70 0.33
CA ASP A 123 -8.94 -12.98 -1.09
C ASP A 123 -8.01 -11.95 -1.72
N TYR A 124 -6.74 -11.94 -1.31
CA TYR A 124 -5.79 -10.97 -1.84
C TYR A 124 -5.54 -11.15 -3.34
N VAL A 125 -5.64 -12.37 -3.86
CA VAL A 125 -5.49 -12.61 -5.31
C VAL A 125 -6.61 -11.92 -6.08
N GLY A 126 -7.85 -12.09 -5.64
CA GLY A 126 -9.00 -11.41 -6.23
C GLY A 126 -8.88 -9.89 -6.13
N TRP A 127 -8.43 -9.38 -4.99
CA TRP A 127 -8.20 -7.96 -4.79
C TRP A 127 -7.14 -7.41 -5.75
N ALA A 128 -5.99 -8.10 -5.86
CA ALA A 128 -4.89 -7.66 -6.74
C ALA A 128 -5.34 -7.59 -8.20
N LYS A 129 -5.99 -8.65 -8.68
CA LYS A 129 -6.52 -8.71 -10.05
C LYS A 129 -7.59 -7.65 -10.27
N GLY A 130 -8.48 -7.51 -9.31
CA GLY A 130 -9.56 -6.52 -9.37
C GLY A 130 -9.05 -5.09 -9.41
N LEU A 131 -8.04 -4.74 -8.65
CA LEU A 131 -7.41 -3.41 -8.70
C LEU A 131 -6.91 -3.10 -10.11
N LYS A 132 -6.22 -4.05 -10.75
CA LYS A 132 -5.74 -3.88 -12.13
C LYS A 132 -6.92 -3.70 -13.09
N GLU A 133 -7.95 -4.53 -12.97
CA GLU A 133 -9.14 -4.46 -13.82
C GLU A 133 -9.90 -3.16 -13.65
N CYS A 134 -9.94 -2.61 -12.43
CA CYS A 134 -10.57 -1.33 -12.13
C CYS A 134 -9.71 -0.12 -12.54
N GLY A 135 -8.51 -0.36 -13.07
CA GLY A 135 -7.67 0.70 -13.61
C GLY A 135 -6.80 1.41 -12.58
N TYR A 136 -6.46 0.76 -11.47
CA TYR A 136 -5.59 1.38 -10.47
C TYR A 136 -4.20 1.70 -11.04
N ALA A 137 -3.69 0.85 -11.91
CA ALA A 137 -2.39 1.04 -12.56
C ALA A 137 -2.42 0.57 -14.00
N THR A 138 -1.55 1.14 -14.82
CA THR A 138 -1.45 0.81 -16.24
C THR A 138 -0.56 -0.38 -16.53
N ASN A 139 0.40 -0.69 -15.63
CA ASN A 139 1.32 -1.80 -15.83
C ASN A 139 0.55 -3.13 -15.92
N PRO A 140 0.66 -3.87 -17.05
CA PRO A 140 -0.07 -5.15 -17.22
C PRO A 140 0.33 -6.21 -16.18
N ARG A 141 1.46 -6.07 -15.54
CA ARG A 141 1.94 -6.99 -14.51
C ARG A 141 1.59 -6.55 -13.09
N TYR A 142 0.79 -5.51 -12.92
CA TYR A 142 0.53 -4.92 -11.61
C TYR A 142 -0.03 -5.95 -10.62
N ALA A 143 -1.04 -6.70 -11.01
CA ALA A 143 -1.64 -7.72 -10.14
C ALA A 143 -0.59 -8.77 -9.72
N GLN A 144 0.23 -9.24 -10.65
CA GLN A 144 1.24 -10.25 -10.35
C GLN A 144 2.33 -9.70 -9.42
N LEU A 145 2.72 -8.43 -9.60
CA LEU A 145 3.68 -7.78 -8.70
C LEU A 145 3.16 -7.74 -7.27
N LEU A 146 1.90 -7.36 -7.07
CA LEU A 146 1.28 -7.35 -5.75
C LEU A 146 1.22 -8.76 -5.15
N ILE A 147 0.80 -9.74 -5.94
CA ILE A 147 0.70 -11.13 -5.48
C ILE A 147 2.07 -11.67 -5.07
N ASP A 148 3.10 -11.39 -5.85
CA ASP A 148 4.46 -11.85 -5.56
C ASP A 148 4.99 -11.22 -4.26
N ILE A 149 4.76 -9.92 -4.06
CA ILE A 149 5.13 -9.24 -2.80
C ILE A 149 4.42 -9.90 -1.62
N ILE A 150 3.11 -10.09 -1.72
CA ILE A 150 2.32 -10.68 -0.65
C ILE A 150 2.83 -12.08 -0.30
N ARG A 151 3.09 -12.90 -1.30
CA ARG A 151 3.60 -14.25 -1.09
C ARG A 151 5.02 -14.29 -0.54
N CYS A 152 5.90 -13.47 -1.12
CA CYS A 152 7.30 -13.44 -0.70
C CYS A 152 7.45 -13.05 0.77
N TYR A 153 6.67 -12.07 1.24
CA TYR A 153 6.74 -11.56 2.60
C TYR A 153 5.64 -12.09 3.51
N ASN A 154 4.85 -13.04 3.04
CA ASN A 154 3.81 -13.69 3.82
C ASN A 154 2.78 -12.71 4.38
N LEU A 155 2.47 -11.67 3.62
CA LEU A 155 1.60 -10.58 4.10
C LEU A 155 0.14 -10.99 4.27
N ASN A 156 -0.29 -12.06 3.60
CA ASN A 156 -1.67 -12.53 3.66
C ASN A 156 -2.08 -12.96 5.07
N VAL A 157 -1.12 -13.32 5.94
CA VAL A 157 -1.43 -13.66 7.34
C VAL A 157 -2.01 -12.46 8.09
N LEU A 158 -1.70 -11.23 7.68
CA LEU A 158 -2.20 -10.01 8.30
C LEU A 158 -3.69 -9.79 8.05
N ASP A 159 -4.24 -10.42 7.01
CA ASP A 159 -5.64 -10.22 6.63
C ASP A 159 -6.62 -10.87 7.60
N LYS A 160 -6.12 -11.69 8.51
CA LYS A 160 -6.90 -12.32 9.58
C LYS A 160 -6.72 -11.64 10.94
N GLU A 161 -5.87 -10.62 11.02
CA GLU A 161 -5.59 -9.93 12.27
C GLU A 161 -6.79 -9.10 12.72
N THR A 162 -6.97 -9.04 14.05
CA THR A 162 -8.02 -8.25 14.70
C THR A 162 -7.46 -7.20 15.64
N ARG A 163 -6.13 -7.10 15.72
CA ARG A 163 -5.42 -6.21 16.66
C ARG A 163 -4.26 -5.54 15.97
N TYR A 164 -3.93 -4.37 16.44
CA TYR A 164 -2.76 -3.60 16.03
C TYR A 164 -2.14 -2.92 17.26
N ASP A 165 -0.85 -2.58 17.14
CA ASP A 165 -0.17 -1.82 18.19
C ASP A 165 -0.44 -0.32 17.97
N ALA A 166 -1.24 0.27 18.87
CA ALA A 166 -1.62 1.68 18.78
C ALA A 166 -0.40 2.62 18.84
N SER A 167 0.69 2.19 19.50
CA SER A 167 1.90 3.03 19.55
C SER A 167 2.52 3.21 18.17
N ASN A 168 2.46 2.18 17.32
CA ASN A 168 2.96 2.28 15.94
C ASN A 168 2.08 3.16 15.07
N ILE A 169 0.76 3.19 15.34
CA ILE A 169 -0.14 4.11 14.65
C ILE A 169 0.19 5.56 15.02
N ARG A 170 0.45 5.84 16.30
CA ARG A 170 0.86 7.17 16.74
C ARG A 170 2.22 7.59 16.17
N LYS A 171 3.18 6.67 16.08
CA LYS A 171 4.48 6.94 15.44
C LYS A 171 4.30 7.32 13.97
N ALA A 172 3.32 6.73 13.30
CA ALA A 172 3.01 7.06 11.90
C ALA A 172 2.27 8.39 11.75
N GLY A 173 1.85 9.02 12.85
CA GLY A 173 1.28 10.36 12.85
C GLY A 173 -0.16 10.49 13.31
N ALA A 174 -0.83 9.41 13.70
CA ALA A 174 -2.19 9.49 14.21
C ALA A 174 -2.25 10.38 15.46
N GLY A 175 -3.29 11.21 15.54
CA GLY A 175 -3.51 12.08 16.70
C GLY A 175 -2.66 13.35 16.71
N LYS A 176 -2.01 13.68 15.62
CA LYS A 176 -1.24 14.93 15.48
C LYS A 176 -2.03 16.00 14.74
#